data_92a46b6e252a00bbb64ec3c56d62fcd8
#
_entry.id   92a46b6e252a00bbb64ec3c56d62fcd8
#
_cell.length_a   1.000
_cell.length_b   1.000
_cell.length_c   1.000
_cell.angle_alpha   90.00
_cell.angle_beta   90.00
_cell.angle_gamma   90.00
#
_symmetry.space_group_name_H-M   'P 1'
#
loop_
_entity.id
_entity.type
_entity.pdbx_description
1 polymer ?
#
loop_
_entity_poly.entity_id
_entity_poly.type
_entity_poly.pdbx_seq_one_letter_code
_entity_poly.pdbx_strand_id
1 'polypeptide(L)'
;MIMATSQKQITDSLRANWTADFMAHISNNYDTDVCQTAAGTFMFPCVDALGNDRWVKVSIIIPKEASEEEGTDGYSLAQEYQLKLDAAEERKLNAERKAQERAAKAAARAAKAADKI
;
A
#
# COMPACT_ATOMS: atom_id res chain seq x y z
N MET A 1 -34.79 6.39 29.09
CA MET A 1 -33.88 5.23 29.14
C MET A 1 -32.79 5.40 28.08
N ILE A 2 -31.55 5.45 28.49
CA ILE A 2 -30.44 5.59 27.59
C ILE A 2 -29.99 4.17 27.19
N MET A 3 -30.15 3.83 25.92
CA MET A 3 -29.64 2.57 25.42
C MET A 3 -28.13 2.71 25.14
N ALA A 4 -27.33 1.83 25.72
CA ALA A 4 -25.92 1.81 25.45
C ALA A 4 -25.69 1.45 23.96
N THR A 5 -24.94 2.28 23.23
CA THR A 5 -24.57 2.01 21.86
C THR A 5 -23.58 0.86 21.84
N SER A 6 -23.82 -0.18 21.05
CA SER A 6 -22.91 -1.30 20.93
C SER A 6 -21.60 -0.88 20.25
N GLN A 7 -20.51 -1.58 20.55
CA GLN A 7 -19.21 -1.34 19.92
C GLN A 7 -19.32 -1.49 18.40
N LYS A 8 -20.10 -2.44 17.93
CA LYS A 8 -20.34 -2.62 16.49
C LYS A 8 -21.01 -1.40 15.86
N GLN A 9 -22.02 -0.82 16.53
CA GLN A 9 -22.72 0.37 16.03
C GLN A 9 -21.79 1.58 15.97
N ILE A 10 -20.94 1.74 16.97
CA ILE A 10 -19.93 2.81 16.99
C ILE A 10 -18.95 2.65 15.83
N THR A 11 -18.44 1.45 15.63
CA THR A 11 -17.49 1.15 14.55
C THR A 11 -18.13 1.32 13.17
N ASP A 12 -19.36 0.85 12.99
CA ASP A 12 -20.08 0.98 11.73
C ASP A 12 -20.37 2.45 11.40
N SER A 13 -20.77 3.24 12.40
CA SER A 13 -21.02 4.67 12.24
C SER A 13 -19.72 5.43 11.87
N LEU A 14 -18.62 5.13 12.55
CA LEU A 14 -17.32 5.72 12.25
C LEU A 14 -16.89 5.41 10.83
N ARG A 15 -17.00 4.16 10.42
CA ARG A 15 -16.67 3.73 9.06
C ARG A 15 -17.53 4.43 8.01
N ALA A 16 -18.84 4.53 8.26
CA ALA A 16 -19.76 5.21 7.34
C ALA A 16 -19.41 6.69 7.19
N ASN A 17 -19.08 7.36 8.28
CA ASN A 17 -18.71 8.77 8.27
C ASN A 17 -17.43 9.01 7.47
N TRP A 18 -16.39 8.22 7.69
CA TRP A 18 -15.14 8.32 6.94
C TRP A 18 -15.32 7.97 5.47
N THR A 19 -16.13 6.96 5.18
CA THR A 19 -16.43 6.58 3.80
C THR A 19 -17.09 7.73 3.06
N ALA A 20 -18.09 8.36 3.65
CA ALA A 20 -18.77 9.50 3.05
C ALA A 20 -17.82 10.69 2.83
N ASP A 21 -16.97 11.00 3.80
CA ASP A 21 -16.00 12.08 3.70
C ASP A 21 -14.98 11.85 2.58
N PHE A 22 -14.44 10.64 2.48
CA PHE A 22 -13.50 10.30 1.41
C PHE A 22 -14.15 10.30 0.03
N MET A 23 -15.37 9.77 -0.09
CA MET A 23 -16.11 9.82 -1.35
C MET A 23 -16.32 11.26 -1.82
N ALA A 24 -16.73 12.14 -0.91
CA ALA A 24 -16.93 13.56 -1.23
C ALA A 24 -15.62 14.23 -1.62
N HIS A 25 -14.54 13.93 -0.91
CA HIS A 25 -13.22 14.49 -1.19
C HIS A 25 -12.73 14.10 -2.60
N ILE A 26 -12.87 12.83 -2.96
CA ILE A 26 -12.43 12.34 -4.27
C ILE A 26 -13.30 12.92 -5.38
N SER A 27 -14.61 12.95 -5.19
CA SER A 27 -15.54 13.51 -6.17
C SER A 27 -15.25 15.00 -6.42
N ASN A 28 -15.00 15.76 -5.36
CA ASN A 28 -14.80 17.21 -5.46
C ASN A 28 -13.41 17.60 -5.98
N ASN A 29 -12.37 16.84 -5.62
CA ASN A 29 -11.01 17.22 -5.97
C ASN A 29 -10.55 16.64 -7.31
N TYR A 30 -11.13 15.54 -7.76
CA TYR A 30 -10.71 14.87 -9.00
C TYR A 30 -11.78 14.91 -10.09
N ASP A 31 -12.92 15.56 -9.82
CA ASP A 31 -14.04 15.70 -10.78
C ASP A 31 -14.40 14.36 -11.41
N THR A 32 -14.62 13.36 -10.58
CA THR A 32 -14.94 12.00 -11.02
C THR A 32 -16.16 11.47 -10.27
N ASP A 33 -16.85 10.54 -10.89
CA ASP A 33 -17.97 9.84 -10.24
C ASP A 33 -17.40 8.86 -9.22
N VAL A 34 -18.05 8.79 -8.06
CA VAL A 34 -17.69 7.84 -7.01
C VAL A 34 -18.89 6.98 -6.72
N CYS A 35 -18.72 5.67 -6.80
CA CYS A 35 -19.78 4.69 -6.62
C CYS A 35 -19.54 3.86 -5.37
N GLN A 36 -20.46 3.93 -4.41
CA GLN A 36 -20.36 3.07 -3.22
C GLN A 36 -20.83 1.65 -3.61
N THR A 37 -19.96 0.67 -3.41
CA THR A 37 -20.21 -0.71 -3.80
C THR A 37 -20.51 -1.64 -2.63
N ALA A 38 -20.16 -1.22 -1.41
CA ALA A 38 -20.46 -1.97 -0.19
C ALA A 38 -20.33 -1.02 1.01
N ALA A 39 -20.68 -1.48 2.20
CA ALA A 39 -20.45 -0.72 3.42
C ALA A 39 -18.94 -0.51 3.60
N GLY A 40 -18.52 0.74 3.66
CA GLY A 40 -17.10 1.09 3.80
C GLY A 40 -16.27 0.92 2.52
N THR A 41 -16.89 0.66 1.38
CA THR A 41 -16.16 0.44 0.13
C THR A 41 -16.74 1.28 -0.99
N PHE A 42 -15.88 1.93 -1.75
CA PHE A 42 -16.29 2.67 -2.94
C PHE A 42 -15.28 2.50 -4.06
N MET A 43 -15.74 2.79 -5.28
CA MET A 43 -14.89 2.73 -6.47
C MET A 43 -15.05 4.00 -7.29
N PHE A 44 -14.02 4.35 -8.02
CA PHE A 44 -14.08 5.47 -8.96
C PHE A 44 -13.27 5.15 -10.21
N PRO A 45 -13.68 5.68 -11.38
CA PRO A 45 -12.93 5.43 -12.62
C PRO A 45 -11.67 6.29 -12.68
N CYS A 46 -10.64 5.75 -13.29
CA CYS A 46 -9.41 6.48 -13.57
C CYS A 46 -8.79 5.97 -14.86
N VAL A 47 -7.74 6.64 -15.30
CA VAL A 47 -7.00 6.25 -16.50
C VAL A 47 -5.57 5.90 -16.07
N ASP A 48 -5.05 4.78 -16.54
CA ASP A 48 -3.70 4.37 -16.22
C ASP A 48 -2.66 5.09 -17.09
N ALA A 49 -1.39 4.80 -16.86
CA ALA A 49 -0.28 5.45 -17.59
C ALA A 49 -0.29 5.16 -19.10
N LEU A 50 -0.98 4.11 -19.52
CA LEU A 50 -1.10 3.72 -20.93
C LEU A 50 -2.38 4.26 -21.58
N GLY A 51 -3.20 5.01 -20.84
CA GLY A 51 -4.45 5.57 -21.34
C GLY A 51 -5.64 4.61 -21.29
N ASN A 52 -5.52 3.49 -20.60
CA ASN A 52 -6.60 2.52 -20.45
C ASN A 52 -7.50 2.86 -19.27
N ASP A 53 -8.80 2.62 -19.43
CA ASP A 53 -9.76 2.82 -18.36
C ASP A 53 -9.58 1.77 -17.26
N ARG A 54 -9.53 2.25 -16.03
CA ARG A 54 -9.35 1.42 -14.84
C ARG A 54 -10.33 1.86 -13.76
N TRP A 55 -10.50 1.02 -12.76
CA TRP A 55 -11.27 1.34 -11.55
C TRP A 55 -10.38 1.24 -10.33
N VAL A 56 -10.46 2.24 -9.47
CA VAL A 56 -9.79 2.21 -8.16
C VAL A 56 -10.81 1.82 -7.13
N LYS A 57 -10.49 0.83 -6.31
CA LYS A 57 -11.33 0.37 -5.20
C LYS A 57 -10.69 0.79 -3.88
N VAL A 58 -11.47 1.46 -3.03
CA VAL A 58 -11.04 1.90 -1.72
C VAL A 58 -11.93 1.27 -0.67
N SER A 59 -11.32 0.65 0.33
CA SER A 59 -12.03 0.05 1.46
C SER A 59 -11.57 0.71 2.75
N ILE A 60 -12.54 1.15 3.55
CA ILE A 60 -12.30 1.76 4.86
C ILE A 60 -12.52 0.69 5.91
N ILE A 61 -11.47 0.37 6.62
CA ILE A 61 -11.47 -0.67 7.66
C ILE A 61 -11.11 -0.01 9.00
N ILE A 62 -11.97 -0.22 9.99
CA ILE A 62 -11.72 0.25 11.35
C ILE A 62 -11.30 -0.97 12.18
N PRO A 63 -10.02 -1.08 12.55
CA PRO A 63 -9.56 -2.21 13.36
C PRO A 63 -10.21 -2.19 14.74
N LYS A 64 -10.67 -3.32 15.22
CA LYS A 64 -11.37 -3.42 16.50
C LYS A 64 -10.45 -3.13 17.69
N GLU A 65 -9.18 -3.44 17.59
CA GLU A 65 -8.24 -3.50 18.70
C GLU A 65 -7.10 -2.49 18.59
N ALA A 66 -7.16 -1.59 17.62
CA ALA A 66 -6.04 -0.72 17.25
C ALA A 66 -5.61 0.26 18.32
N SER A 67 -6.46 0.55 19.31
CA SER A 67 -6.13 1.51 20.38
C SER A 67 -5.75 0.86 21.72
N GLU A 68 -5.95 -0.44 21.87
CA GLU A 68 -5.78 -1.14 23.15
C GLU A 68 -4.55 -2.05 23.19
N GLU A 69 -4.16 -2.62 22.06
CA GLU A 69 -3.00 -3.50 21.98
C GLU A 69 -1.76 -2.75 21.54
N GLU A 70 -0.65 -3.01 22.23
CA GLU A 70 0.64 -2.46 21.87
C GLU A 70 1.06 -2.97 20.50
N GLY A 71 1.51 -2.07 19.66
CA GLY A 71 1.97 -2.43 18.32
C GLY A 71 0.88 -2.51 17.24
N THR A 72 -0.38 -2.20 17.57
CA THR A 72 -1.49 -2.21 16.61
C THR A 72 -1.92 -0.82 16.15
N ASP A 73 -1.34 0.23 16.72
CA ASP A 73 -1.61 1.60 16.31
C ASP A 73 -0.94 1.93 14.98
N GLY A 74 -1.40 3.00 14.33
CA GLY A 74 -0.87 3.41 13.04
C GLY A 74 0.61 3.73 13.04
N TYR A 75 1.12 4.30 14.14
CA TYR A 75 2.54 4.62 14.26
C TYR A 75 3.42 3.36 14.26
N SER A 76 3.02 2.36 15.04
CA SER A 76 3.75 1.08 15.13
C SER A 76 3.70 0.31 13.82
N LEU A 77 2.54 0.27 13.18
CA LEU A 77 2.37 -0.43 11.90
C LEU A 77 3.13 0.28 10.76
N ALA A 78 3.17 1.60 10.78
CA ALA A 78 3.94 2.38 9.80
C ALA A 78 5.45 2.13 9.96
N GLN A 79 5.92 2.05 11.20
CA GLN A 79 7.31 1.75 11.49
C GLN A 79 7.69 0.34 11.01
N GLU A 80 6.82 -0.64 11.26
CA GLU A 80 6.99 -2.01 10.78
C GLU A 80 7.04 -2.06 9.25
N TYR A 81 6.15 -1.32 8.59
CA TYR A 81 6.14 -1.21 7.13
C TYR A 81 7.43 -0.61 6.60
N GLN A 82 7.94 0.45 7.25
CA GLN A 82 9.20 1.08 6.85
C GLN A 82 10.37 0.11 6.97
N LEU A 83 10.40 -0.69 8.03
CA LEU A 83 11.44 -1.73 8.19
C LEU A 83 11.38 -2.77 7.08
N LYS A 84 10.18 -3.14 6.64
CA LYS A 84 10.01 -4.06 5.51
C LYS A 84 10.50 -3.46 4.20
N LEU A 85 10.23 -2.18 3.97
CA LEU A 85 10.72 -1.47 2.78
C LEU A 85 12.24 -1.38 2.78
N ASP A 86 12.84 -1.05 3.91
CA ASP A 86 14.29 -0.95 4.06
C ASP A 86 14.97 -2.31 3.80
N ALA A 87 14.39 -3.39 4.32
CA ALA A 87 14.89 -4.74 4.11
C ALA A 87 14.77 -5.15 2.63
N ALA A 88 13.67 -4.79 1.96
CA ALA A 88 13.49 -5.09 0.54
C ALA A 88 14.50 -4.32 -0.33
N GLU A 89 14.75 -3.06 0.00
CA GLU A 89 15.74 -2.23 -0.70
C GLU A 89 17.14 -2.80 -0.53
N GLU A 90 17.50 -3.20 0.69
CA GLU A 90 18.80 -3.82 0.97
C GLU A 90 19.00 -5.11 0.18
N ARG A 91 17.97 -5.96 0.09
CA ARG A 91 18.03 -7.17 -0.73
C ARG A 91 18.25 -6.85 -2.20
N LYS A 92 17.58 -5.82 -2.70
CA LYS A 92 17.73 -5.38 -4.09
C LYS A 92 19.15 -4.90 -4.36
N LEU A 93 19.70 -4.07 -3.48
CA LEU A 93 21.08 -3.58 -3.60
C LEU A 93 22.09 -4.73 -3.54
N ASN A 94 21.88 -5.69 -2.64
CA ASN A 94 22.76 -6.86 -2.54
C ASN A 94 22.68 -7.73 -3.81
N ALA A 95 21.50 -7.89 -4.40
CA ALA A 95 21.32 -8.64 -5.64
C ALA A 95 22.04 -7.95 -6.81
N GLU A 96 21.93 -6.62 -6.90
CA GLU A 96 22.62 -5.82 -7.92
C GLU A 96 24.15 -5.93 -7.75
N ARG A 97 24.65 -5.84 -6.53
CA ARG A 97 26.08 -5.97 -6.24
C ARG A 97 26.60 -7.35 -6.65
N LYS A 98 25.86 -8.43 -6.33
CA LYS A 98 26.24 -9.78 -6.71
C LYS A 98 26.23 -9.95 -8.23
N ALA A 99 25.25 -9.37 -8.92
CA ALA A 99 25.21 -9.40 -10.38
C ALA A 99 26.41 -8.68 -10.99
N GLN A 100 26.81 -7.52 -10.44
CA GLN A 100 27.98 -6.78 -10.88
C GLN A 100 29.26 -7.57 -10.64
N GLU A 101 29.40 -8.22 -9.49
CA GLU A 101 30.55 -9.08 -9.18
C GLU A 101 30.67 -10.25 -10.13
N ARG A 102 29.55 -10.89 -10.49
CA ARG A 102 29.52 -11.97 -11.48
C ARG A 102 29.92 -11.49 -12.87
N ALA A 103 29.41 -10.32 -13.26
CA ALA A 103 29.77 -9.72 -14.55
C ALA A 103 31.27 -9.37 -14.61
N ALA A 104 31.81 -8.82 -13.52
CA ALA A 104 33.24 -8.50 -13.42
C ALA A 104 34.12 -9.76 -13.52
N LYS A 105 33.71 -10.83 -12.83
CA LYS A 105 34.42 -12.12 -12.90
C LYS A 105 34.39 -12.75 -14.29
N ALA A 106 33.22 -12.67 -14.95
CA ALA A 106 33.05 -13.16 -16.31
C ALA A 106 33.93 -12.39 -17.28
N ALA A 107 33.97 -11.06 -17.15
CA ALA A 107 34.83 -10.20 -17.98
C ALA A 107 36.31 -10.52 -17.77
N ALA A 108 36.74 -10.72 -16.50
CA ALA A 108 38.11 -11.09 -16.17
C ALA A 108 38.50 -12.45 -16.76
N ARG A 109 37.60 -13.42 -16.76
CA ARG A 109 37.83 -14.74 -17.40
C ARG A 109 37.97 -14.62 -18.90
N ALA A 110 37.11 -13.82 -19.52
CA ALA A 110 37.17 -13.59 -20.98
C ALA A 110 38.48 -12.91 -21.38
N ALA A 111 38.93 -11.93 -20.59
CA ALA A 111 40.22 -11.25 -20.83
C ALA A 111 41.41 -12.21 -20.71
N LYS A 112 41.41 -13.09 -19.71
CA LYS A 112 42.44 -14.11 -19.56
C LYS A 112 42.47 -15.12 -20.70
N ALA A 113 41.29 -15.53 -21.16
CA ALA A 113 41.15 -16.43 -22.30
C ALA A 113 41.71 -15.80 -23.60
N ALA A 114 41.44 -14.50 -23.80
CA ALA A 114 42.00 -13.76 -24.93
C ALA A 114 43.53 -13.65 -24.90
N ASP A 115 44.11 -13.48 -23.74
CA ASP A 115 45.58 -13.36 -23.60
C ASP A 115 46.33 -14.67 -23.84
N LYS A 116 45.62 -15.81 -23.81
CA LYS A 116 46.24 -17.11 -24.02
C LYS A 116 46.31 -17.54 -25.48
N ILE A 117 45.87 -16.75 -26.39
CA ILE A 117 45.88 -17.05 -27.85
C ILE A 117 47.24 -16.66 -28.45
#